data_f667206f93d15f97fd97425fc434bb96
#
_entry.id   f667206f93d15f97fd97425fc434bb96
#
_cell.length_a   1.000
_cell.length_b   1.000
_cell.length_c   1.000
_cell.angle_alpha   90.00
_cell.angle_beta   90.00
_cell.angle_gamma   90.00
#
_symmetry.space_group_name_H-M   'P 1'
#
loop_
_entity.id
_entity.type
_entity.pdbx_description
1 polymer ?
#
loop_
_entity_poly.entity_id
_entity_poly.type
_entity_poly.pdbx_seq_one_letter_code
_entity_poly.pdbx_strand_id
1 'polypeptide(L)'
;MVKATLVNAADYGVPQDRYRVIIVGLHKDLHKNFDFPSPNKSKVTIQDALKNISEPEADEICIAPYSSRYMSRNRKRNWDEQSFTIPAMAKQVPLHPGSPDMIKIDTDKWKFGSTGITRRLSYKEAAALQTFPKNMQFKGDLTSKYKQIGNAVPVKLAEIVAKEIYKILEQ
;
A
#
# COMPACT_ATOMS: atom_id res chain seq x y z
N MET A 1 21.74 -3.84 20.65
CA MET A 1 22.02 -4.29 19.26
C MET A 1 21.04 -3.61 18.31
N VAL A 2 21.45 -3.32 17.04
CA VAL A 2 20.59 -2.72 16.02
C VAL A 2 20.61 -3.61 14.78
N LYS A 3 19.42 -3.93 14.24
CA LYS A 3 19.24 -4.67 12.96
C LYS A 3 18.48 -3.78 11.98
N ALA A 4 19.01 -3.59 10.78
CA ALA A 4 18.36 -2.89 9.67
C ALA A 4 18.14 -3.87 8.51
N THR A 5 16.92 -3.94 7.98
CA THR A 5 16.57 -4.84 6.88
C THR A 5 15.64 -4.13 5.90
N LEU A 6 15.91 -4.29 4.61
CA LEU A 6 14.99 -3.89 3.55
C LEU A 6 13.95 -4.99 3.37
N VAL A 7 12.68 -4.65 3.57
CA VAL A 7 11.56 -5.58 3.43
C VAL A 7 10.57 -5.09 2.38
N ASN A 8 9.96 -6.02 1.63
CA ASN A 8 8.77 -5.73 0.83
C ASN A 8 7.53 -6.13 1.65
N ALA A 9 6.61 -5.19 1.88
CA ALA A 9 5.38 -5.45 2.63
C ALA A 9 4.55 -6.60 2.03
N ALA A 10 4.61 -6.79 0.71
CA ALA A 10 3.93 -7.89 0.01
C ALA A 10 4.35 -9.28 0.52
N ASP A 11 5.58 -9.43 1.00
CA ASP A 11 6.10 -10.68 1.54
C ASP A 11 5.57 -10.99 2.95
N TYR A 12 4.85 -10.03 3.54
CA TYR A 12 4.31 -10.11 4.90
C TYR A 12 2.78 -9.96 4.94
N GLY A 13 2.10 -10.37 3.86
CA GLY A 13 0.63 -10.42 3.80
C GLY A 13 -0.04 -9.07 3.56
N VAL A 14 0.69 -8.08 3.06
CA VAL A 14 0.15 -6.80 2.59
C VAL A 14 -0.08 -6.88 1.08
N PRO A 15 -1.26 -6.56 0.54
CA PRO A 15 -1.55 -6.63 -0.90
C PRO A 15 -0.93 -5.45 -1.69
N GLN A 16 0.34 -5.13 -1.39
CA GLN A 16 1.01 -3.95 -1.93
C GLN A 16 2.52 -4.16 -2.00
N ASP A 17 3.11 -3.89 -3.16
CA ASP A 17 4.56 -3.76 -3.31
C ASP A 17 5.03 -2.46 -2.67
N ARG A 18 5.61 -2.58 -1.46
CA ARG A 18 6.09 -1.46 -0.67
C ARG A 18 7.38 -1.82 0.05
N TYR A 19 8.48 -1.37 -0.51
CA TYR A 19 9.79 -1.56 0.08
C TYR A 19 10.07 -0.51 1.17
N ARG A 20 10.52 -0.97 2.34
CA ARG A 20 10.90 -0.12 3.47
C ARG A 20 12.09 -0.71 4.19
N VAL A 21 12.99 0.17 4.60
CA VAL A 21 14.01 -0.19 5.59
C VAL A 21 13.35 -0.13 6.96
N ILE A 22 13.33 -1.25 7.65
CA ILE A 22 12.90 -1.33 9.04
C ILE A 22 14.14 -1.48 9.91
N ILE A 23 14.25 -0.65 10.92
CA ILE A 23 15.36 -0.66 11.86
C ILE A 23 14.80 -1.00 13.25
N VAL A 24 15.29 -2.08 13.83
CA VAL A 24 14.93 -2.52 15.19
C VAL A 24 16.16 -2.41 16.07
N GLY A 25 16.04 -1.67 17.19
CA GLY A 25 17.07 -1.53 18.20
C GLY A 25 16.62 -2.20 19.51
N LEU A 26 17.43 -3.12 20.01
CA LEU A 26 17.27 -3.70 21.35
C LEU A 26 18.33 -3.14 22.28
N HIS A 27 17.93 -2.82 23.52
CA HIS A 27 18.87 -2.35 24.53
C HIS A 27 19.95 -3.42 24.78
N LYS A 28 21.19 -2.99 24.97
CA LYS A 28 22.33 -3.91 25.14
C LYS A 28 22.18 -4.89 26.30
N ASP A 29 21.56 -4.46 27.39
CA ASP A 29 21.40 -5.24 28.61
C ASP A 29 20.39 -6.41 28.44
N LEU A 30 19.61 -6.43 27.35
CA LEU A 30 18.74 -7.57 27.02
C LEU A 30 19.54 -8.78 26.51
N HIS A 31 20.77 -8.59 26.03
CA HIS A 31 21.61 -9.64 25.47
C HIS A 31 20.89 -10.50 24.38
N LYS A 32 19.96 -9.88 23.63
CA LYS A 32 19.11 -10.54 22.63
C LYS A 32 19.29 -9.96 21.26
N ASN A 33 18.99 -10.77 20.24
CA ASN A 33 19.03 -10.41 18.83
C ASN A 33 17.62 -10.39 18.25
N PHE A 34 17.37 -9.49 17.31
CA PHE A 34 16.16 -9.47 16.51
C PHE A 34 16.45 -10.02 15.13
N ASP A 35 15.63 -10.97 14.67
CA ASP A 35 15.60 -11.43 13.31
C ASP A 35 14.21 -11.25 12.69
N PHE A 36 14.17 -10.84 11.42
CA PHE A 36 12.91 -10.73 10.71
C PHE A 36 12.33 -12.13 10.46
N PRO A 37 11.00 -12.31 10.58
CA PRO A 37 10.36 -13.56 10.23
C PRO A 37 10.53 -13.85 8.75
N SER A 38 10.50 -15.14 8.38
CA SER A 38 10.58 -15.56 6.99
C SER A 38 9.40 -15.00 6.17
N PRO A 39 9.64 -14.61 4.91
CA PRO A 39 8.58 -14.19 3.99
C PRO A 39 7.49 -15.24 3.81
N ASN A 40 6.25 -14.81 3.59
CA ASN A 40 5.15 -15.69 3.27
C ASN A 40 5.38 -16.39 1.91
N LYS A 41 4.96 -17.65 1.80
CA LYS A 41 5.04 -18.42 0.54
C LYS A 41 4.09 -17.88 -0.54
N SER A 42 2.94 -17.34 -0.15
CA SER A 42 1.94 -16.76 -1.05
C SER A 42 1.71 -15.30 -0.73
N LYS A 43 1.42 -14.51 -1.76
CA LYS A 43 1.11 -13.09 -1.64
C LYS A 43 -0.39 -12.86 -1.66
N VAL A 44 -0.84 -11.85 -0.92
CA VAL A 44 -2.24 -11.38 -0.94
C VAL A 44 -2.42 -10.47 -2.16
N THR A 45 -3.51 -10.65 -2.91
CA THR A 45 -3.79 -9.89 -4.12
C THR A 45 -4.66 -8.65 -3.84
N ILE A 46 -4.76 -7.75 -4.82
CA ILE A 46 -5.71 -6.62 -4.78
C ILE A 46 -7.14 -7.16 -4.64
N GLN A 47 -7.49 -8.21 -5.36
CA GLN A 47 -8.81 -8.84 -5.30
C GLN A 47 -9.15 -9.31 -3.88
N ASP A 48 -8.22 -9.97 -3.21
CA ASP A 48 -8.42 -10.43 -1.82
C ASP A 48 -8.71 -9.27 -0.87
N ALA A 49 -8.00 -8.15 -1.04
CA ALA A 49 -8.13 -6.98 -0.20
C ALA A 49 -9.43 -6.20 -0.45
N LEU A 50 -9.88 -6.12 -1.71
CA LEU A 50 -11.00 -5.26 -2.12
C LEU A 50 -12.34 -6.00 -2.22
N LYS A 51 -12.38 -7.33 -2.24
CA LYS A 51 -13.61 -8.13 -2.41
C LYS A 51 -14.78 -7.78 -1.49
N ASN A 52 -14.49 -7.18 -0.35
CA ASN A 52 -15.48 -6.80 0.66
C ASN A 52 -15.53 -5.28 0.90
N ILE A 53 -14.95 -4.48 0.04
CA ILE A 53 -15.06 -3.02 0.06
C ILE A 53 -16.25 -2.64 -0.83
N SER A 54 -17.16 -1.84 -0.31
CA SER A 54 -18.30 -1.33 -1.09
C SER A 54 -17.82 -0.39 -2.19
N GLU A 55 -18.63 -0.26 -3.26
CA GLU A 55 -18.40 0.77 -4.27
C GLU A 55 -18.24 2.14 -3.60
N PRO A 56 -17.25 2.92 -4.00
CA PRO A 56 -16.96 4.19 -3.37
C PRO A 56 -17.95 5.28 -3.78
N GLU A 57 -18.27 6.18 -2.86
CA GLU A 57 -18.95 7.43 -3.15
C GLU A 57 -18.02 8.38 -3.91
N ALA A 58 -18.62 9.34 -4.66
CA ALA A 58 -17.85 10.25 -5.51
C ALA A 58 -16.84 11.12 -4.74
N ASP A 59 -17.15 11.50 -3.50
CA ASP A 59 -16.29 12.28 -2.62
C ASP A 59 -15.15 11.46 -1.97
N GLU A 60 -15.14 10.16 -2.17
CA GLU A 60 -14.08 9.25 -1.68
C GLU A 60 -12.92 9.10 -2.67
N ILE A 61 -13.07 9.61 -3.90
CA ILE A 61 -12.11 9.47 -5.00
C ILE A 61 -11.50 10.83 -5.34
N CYS A 62 -10.18 10.87 -5.49
CA CYS A 62 -9.51 12.07 -5.99
C CYS A 62 -9.74 12.23 -7.50
N ILE A 63 -10.59 13.19 -7.90
CA ILE A 63 -10.93 13.51 -9.29
C ILE A 63 -10.01 14.55 -9.93
N ALA A 64 -8.96 15.00 -9.23
CA ALA A 64 -8.01 15.98 -9.78
C ALA A 64 -7.43 15.54 -11.13
N PRO A 65 -7.17 16.47 -12.06
CA PRO A 65 -6.59 16.16 -13.36
C PRO A 65 -5.32 15.29 -13.27
N TYR A 66 -5.11 14.44 -14.26
CA TYR A 66 -3.91 13.61 -14.36
C TYR A 66 -2.76 14.43 -14.94
N SER A 67 -1.70 14.59 -14.17
CA SER A 67 -0.50 15.34 -14.57
C SER A 67 0.41 14.53 -15.50
N SER A 68 1.33 15.21 -16.21
CA SER A 68 2.38 14.55 -16.98
C SER A 68 3.21 13.59 -16.14
N ARG A 69 3.52 13.95 -14.88
CA ARG A 69 4.19 13.07 -13.91
C ARG A 69 3.35 11.81 -13.58
N TYR A 70 2.03 11.93 -13.54
CA TYR A 70 1.17 10.75 -13.37
C TYR A 70 1.28 9.83 -14.58
N MET A 71 1.27 10.40 -15.78
CA MET A 71 1.29 9.71 -17.07
C MET A 71 2.70 9.27 -17.50
N SER A 72 3.74 9.46 -16.67
CA SER A 72 5.11 9.04 -17.00
C SER A 72 5.37 7.55 -16.84
N ARG A 73 4.44 6.80 -16.26
CA ARG A 73 4.57 5.34 -16.03
C ARG A 73 3.22 4.67 -15.92
N ASN A 74 3.19 3.35 -16.02
CA ASN A 74 1.99 2.57 -15.71
C ASN A 74 1.55 2.80 -14.26
N ARG A 75 0.26 3.03 -14.06
CA ARG A 75 -0.37 3.26 -12.75
C ARG A 75 -1.42 2.21 -12.42
N LYS A 76 -1.64 1.24 -13.30
CA LYS A 76 -2.61 0.17 -13.13
C LYS A 76 -1.93 -1.16 -12.82
N ARG A 77 -2.51 -1.92 -11.91
CA ARG A 77 -2.26 -3.34 -11.64
C ARG A 77 -3.55 -4.11 -11.81
N ASN A 78 -3.45 -5.38 -12.13
CA ASN A 78 -4.59 -6.28 -12.27
C ASN A 78 -5.06 -6.81 -10.91
N TRP A 79 -6.21 -7.44 -10.89
CA TRP A 79 -6.84 -7.97 -9.68
C TRP A 79 -5.99 -9.02 -8.96
N ASP A 80 -5.28 -9.83 -9.71
CA ASP A 80 -4.42 -10.93 -9.26
C ASP A 80 -3.00 -10.51 -8.87
N GLU A 81 -2.70 -9.22 -8.97
CA GLU A 81 -1.40 -8.64 -8.61
C GLU A 81 -1.43 -7.97 -7.23
N GLN A 82 -0.25 -7.55 -6.75
CA GLN A 82 -0.11 -6.62 -5.63
C GLN A 82 -0.20 -5.19 -6.14
N SER A 83 -0.85 -4.30 -5.38
CA SER A 83 -0.93 -2.88 -5.72
C SER A 83 0.45 -2.23 -5.77
N PHE A 84 0.57 -1.19 -6.56
CA PHE A 84 1.67 -0.24 -6.38
C PHE A 84 1.62 0.40 -4.99
N THR A 85 2.76 0.90 -4.51
CA THR A 85 2.83 1.66 -3.27
C THR A 85 1.79 2.78 -3.23
N ILE A 86 0.95 2.82 -2.20
CA ILE A 86 0.01 3.91 -1.94
C ILE A 86 0.79 5.13 -1.45
N PRO A 87 0.81 6.25 -2.22
CA PRO A 87 1.51 7.47 -1.82
C PRO A 87 0.65 8.32 -0.89
N ALA A 88 1.29 9.23 -0.16
CA ALA A 88 0.60 10.22 0.67
C ALA A 88 -0.13 11.31 -0.13
N MET A 89 0.15 11.41 -1.42
CA MET A 89 -0.43 12.40 -2.32
C MET A 89 -1.62 11.82 -3.09
N ALA A 90 -2.83 12.28 -2.81
CA ALA A 90 -4.07 11.81 -3.44
C ALA A 90 -4.02 11.79 -4.99
N LYS A 91 -3.42 12.83 -5.61
CA LYS A 91 -3.27 12.95 -7.07
C LYS A 91 -2.38 11.87 -7.70
N GLN A 92 -1.55 11.17 -6.91
CA GLN A 92 -0.60 10.17 -7.38
C GLN A 92 -1.01 8.73 -7.03
N VAL A 93 -2.16 8.55 -6.40
CA VAL A 93 -2.70 7.22 -6.05
C VAL A 93 -2.91 6.38 -7.31
N PRO A 94 -2.58 5.07 -7.28
CA PRO A 94 -2.77 4.18 -8.42
C PRO A 94 -4.20 4.14 -8.95
N LEU A 95 -4.35 3.67 -10.18
CA LEU A 95 -5.65 3.37 -10.76
C LEU A 95 -6.29 2.15 -10.09
N HIS A 96 -7.61 2.16 -10.03
CA HIS A 96 -8.40 0.99 -9.67
C HIS A 96 -8.18 -0.15 -10.69
N PRO A 97 -8.11 -1.42 -10.29
CA PRO A 97 -7.85 -2.53 -11.22
C PRO A 97 -8.90 -2.68 -12.33
N GLY A 98 -10.14 -2.24 -12.10
CA GLY A 98 -11.19 -2.20 -13.12
C GLY A 98 -11.04 -1.08 -14.15
N SER A 99 -10.04 -0.18 -14.02
CA SER A 99 -9.74 0.82 -15.05
C SER A 99 -9.15 0.13 -16.30
N PRO A 100 -9.28 0.74 -17.50
CA PRO A 100 -8.61 0.25 -18.70
C PRO A 100 -7.10 0.14 -18.51
N ASP A 101 -6.48 -0.76 -19.26
CA ASP A 101 -5.03 -0.86 -19.28
C ASP A 101 -4.39 0.42 -19.79
N MET A 102 -3.29 0.80 -19.18
CA MET A 102 -2.50 1.92 -19.69
C MET A 102 -1.62 1.46 -20.85
N ILE A 103 -1.53 2.29 -21.89
CA ILE A 103 -0.78 2.03 -23.11
C ILE A 103 0.47 2.89 -23.10
N LYS A 104 1.64 2.23 -23.22
CA LYS A 104 2.90 2.95 -23.39
C LYS A 104 2.97 3.58 -24.78
N ILE A 105 3.26 4.88 -24.86
CA ILE A 105 3.38 5.62 -26.12
C ILE A 105 4.85 5.85 -26.45
N ASP A 106 5.64 6.21 -25.43
CA ASP A 106 7.06 6.59 -25.57
C ASP A 106 7.76 6.37 -24.22
N THR A 107 9.06 6.67 -24.15
CA THR A 107 9.81 6.74 -22.89
C THR A 107 9.13 7.74 -21.96
N ASP A 108 8.80 7.29 -20.75
CA ASP A 108 8.09 8.08 -19.74
C ASP A 108 6.78 8.74 -20.21
N LYS A 109 6.10 8.13 -21.21
CA LYS A 109 4.80 8.57 -21.69
C LYS A 109 3.82 7.43 -21.83
N TRP A 110 2.69 7.54 -21.15
CA TRP A 110 1.59 6.59 -21.18
C TRP A 110 0.28 7.30 -21.45
N LYS A 111 -0.70 6.59 -21.96
CA LYS A 111 -2.10 7.05 -22.11
C LYS A 111 -3.03 6.02 -21.49
N PHE A 112 -4.25 6.45 -21.18
CA PHE A 112 -5.30 5.53 -20.78
C PHE A 112 -5.81 4.75 -22.00
N GLY A 113 -6.23 3.51 -21.76
CA GLY A 113 -7.02 2.76 -22.73
C GLY A 113 -8.39 3.42 -22.96
N SER A 114 -9.05 3.02 -24.02
CA SER A 114 -10.31 3.64 -24.48
C SER A 114 -11.59 2.97 -23.96
N THR A 115 -11.48 1.81 -23.31
CA THR A 115 -12.64 1.01 -22.88
C THR A 115 -12.83 1.08 -21.37
N GLY A 116 -14.01 1.53 -20.91
CA GLY A 116 -14.36 1.56 -19.49
C GLY A 116 -14.04 2.87 -18.78
N ILE A 117 -14.26 2.88 -17.46
CA ILE A 117 -14.11 4.06 -16.62
C ILE A 117 -12.73 4.07 -15.98
N THR A 118 -11.97 5.12 -16.22
CA THR A 118 -10.67 5.36 -15.58
C THR A 118 -10.87 6.10 -14.27
N ARG A 119 -10.48 5.48 -13.14
CA ARG A 119 -10.50 6.13 -11.84
C ARG A 119 -9.31 5.74 -10.98
N ARG A 120 -8.94 6.59 -10.04
CA ARG A 120 -8.01 6.25 -8.96
C ARG A 120 -8.70 5.34 -7.94
N LEU A 121 -7.90 4.64 -7.15
CA LEU A 121 -8.41 4.01 -5.94
C LEU A 121 -9.02 5.06 -5.01
N SER A 122 -10.15 4.76 -4.38
CA SER A 122 -10.71 5.57 -3.30
C SER A 122 -9.82 5.53 -2.06
N TYR A 123 -10.03 6.44 -1.10
CA TYR A 123 -9.25 6.39 0.14
C TYR A 123 -9.55 5.14 0.97
N LYS A 124 -10.77 4.60 0.91
CA LYS A 124 -11.13 3.35 1.59
C LYS A 124 -10.45 2.13 0.95
N GLU A 125 -10.41 2.07 -0.39
CA GLU A 125 -9.65 1.04 -1.11
C GLU A 125 -8.15 1.14 -0.82
N ALA A 126 -7.60 2.36 -0.81
CA ALA A 126 -6.21 2.60 -0.45
C ALA A 126 -5.90 2.17 1.00
N ALA A 127 -6.84 2.40 1.94
CA ALA A 127 -6.72 1.95 3.32
C ALA A 127 -6.74 0.42 3.43
N ALA A 128 -7.63 -0.25 2.68
CA ALA A 128 -7.68 -1.71 2.64
C ALA A 128 -6.37 -2.33 2.12
N LEU A 129 -5.78 -1.73 1.06
CA LEU A 129 -4.48 -2.14 0.53
C LEU A 129 -3.30 -1.88 1.49
N GLN A 130 -3.45 -0.94 2.43
CA GLN A 130 -2.54 -0.71 3.56
C GLN A 130 -2.90 -1.55 4.79
N THR A 131 -3.88 -2.46 4.64
CA THR A 131 -4.35 -3.37 5.70
C THR A 131 -4.92 -2.68 6.94
N PHE A 132 -5.47 -1.47 6.79
CA PHE A 132 -6.22 -0.82 7.87
C PHE A 132 -7.50 -1.57 8.18
N PRO A 133 -7.95 -1.60 9.46
CA PRO A 133 -9.26 -2.13 9.81
C PRO A 133 -10.38 -1.39 9.07
N LYS A 134 -11.43 -2.11 8.66
CA LYS A 134 -12.56 -1.54 7.90
C LYS A 134 -13.28 -0.38 8.61
N ASN A 135 -13.32 -0.43 9.95
CA ASN A 135 -13.95 0.57 10.80
C ASN A 135 -13.05 1.75 11.16
N MET A 136 -11.82 1.80 10.59
CA MET A 136 -10.88 2.89 10.87
C MET A 136 -11.43 4.23 10.35
N GLN A 137 -11.48 5.22 11.24
CA GLN A 137 -11.96 6.57 10.94
C GLN A 137 -10.77 7.48 10.60
N PHE A 138 -10.70 7.95 9.34
CA PHE A 138 -9.73 8.96 8.92
C PHE A 138 -10.36 10.35 9.04
N LYS A 139 -9.63 11.31 9.58
CA LYS A 139 -10.12 12.68 9.85
C LYS A 139 -9.64 13.67 8.78
N GLY A 140 -10.38 14.79 8.66
CA GLY A 140 -10.07 15.87 7.73
C GLY A 140 -10.64 15.64 6.33
N ASP A 141 -10.18 16.47 5.38
CA ASP A 141 -10.56 16.41 3.98
C ASP A 141 -10.01 15.16 3.27
N LEU A 142 -10.42 14.96 2.03
CA LEU A 142 -9.99 13.81 1.22
C LEU A 142 -8.46 13.73 1.10
N THR A 143 -7.79 14.85 0.91
CA THR A 143 -6.32 14.91 0.81
C THR A 143 -5.65 14.46 2.11
N SER A 144 -6.19 14.90 3.24
CA SER A 144 -5.72 14.52 4.57
C SER A 144 -5.90 13.03 4.83
N LYS A 145 -7.02 12.43 4.40
CA LYS A 145 -7.26 10.98 4.51
C LYS A 145 -6.21 10.18 3.73
N TYR A 146 -5.97 10.52 2.46
CA TYR A 146 -4.90 9.86 1.68
C TYR A 146 -3.50 10.06 2.28
N LYS A 147 -3.22 11.25 2.85
CA LYS A 147 -1.95 11.55 3.49
C LYS A 147 -1.71 10.65 4.72
N GLN A 148 -2.74 10.46 5.56
CA GLN A 148 -2.68 9.56 6.71
C GLN A 148 -2.40 8.13 6.26
N ILE A 149 -3.13 7.63 5.25
CA ILE A 149 -2.98 6.28 4.73
C ILE A 149 -1.60 6.07 4.09
N GLY A 150 -1.17 6.97 3.20
CA GLY A 150 0.07 6.80 2.43
C GLY A 150 1.34 6.94 3.28
N ASN A 151 1.30 7.73 4.38
CA ASN A 151 2.43 7.87 5.29
C ASN A 151 2.56 6.72 6.29
N ALA A 152 1.50 5.95 6.50
CA ALA A 152 1.52 4.86 7.46
C ALA A 152 2.43 3.71 7.05
N VAL A 153 2.95 3.01 8.02
CA VAL A 153 3.42 1.64 7.86
C VAL A 153 2.18 0.74 7.68
N PRO A 154 2.13 -0.17 6.71
CA PRO A 154 1.01 -1.11 6.60
C PRO A 154 0.76 -1.85 7.91
N VAL A 155 -0.50 -1.88 8.35
CA VAL A 155 -0.84 -2.38 9.69
C VAL A 155 -0.37 -3.82 9.89
N LYS A 156 -0.55 -4.67 8.87
CA LYS A 156 -0.12 -6.07 8.92
C LYS A 156 1.40 -6.22 9.07
N LEU A 157 2.18 -5.39 8.37
CA LEU A 157 3.64 -5.40 8.49
C LEU A 157 4.06 -4.94 9.90
N ALA A 158 3.44 -3.88 10.43
CA ALA A 158 3.71 -3.39 11.79
C ALA A 158 3.37 -4.45 12.84
N GLU A 159 2.24 -5.14 12.69
CA GLU A 159 1.82 -6.25 13.57
C GLU A 159 2.87 -7.37 13.61
N ILE A 160 3.38 -7.78 12.45
CA ILE A 160 4.36 -8.86 12.35
C ILE A 160 5.67 -8.47 13.05
N VAL A 161 6.17 -7.25 12.80
CA VAL A 161 7.38 -6.75 13.47
C VAL A 161 7.18 -6.65 14.96
N ALA A 162 6.04 -6.13 15.41
CA ALA A 162 5.71 -6.00 16.84
C ALA A 162 5.63 -7.37 17.53
N LYS A 163 5.03 -8.38 16.88
CA LYS A 163 4.96 -9.74 17.44
C LYS A 163 6.34 -10.37 17.61
N GLU A 164 7.26 -10.18 16.67
CA GLU A 164 8.62 -10.70 16.82
C GLU A 164 9.40 -10.00 17.95
N ILE A 165 9.22 -8.68 18.09
CA ILE A 165 9.82 -7.95 19.23
C ILE A 165 9.22 -8.44 20.54
N TYR A 166 7.90 -8.62 20.60
CA TYR A 166 7.21 -9.09 21.80
C TYR A 166 7.71 -10.47 22.28
N LYS A 167 7.85 -11.44 21.35
CA LYS A 167 8.42 -12.76 21.64
C LYS A 167 9.83 -12.68 22.30
N ILE A 168 10.64 -11.72 21.85
CA ILE A 168 11.99 -11.53 22.39
C ILE A 168 11.94 -10.99 23.82
N LEU A 169 10.98 -10.10 24.12
CA LEU A 169 10.87 -9.47 25.44
C LEU A 169 10.29 -10.39 26.51
N GLU A 170 9.46 -11.37 26.13
CA GLU A 170 8.85 -12.32 27.08
C GLU A 170 9.72 -13.54 27.40
N GLN A 171 10.80 -13.78 26.70
CA GLN A 171 11.77 -14.85 27.00
C GLN A 171 12.78 -14.39 28.05
#